data_9602917c659d0e25eb5dd621ec46e6a3
#
_entry.id   9602917c659d0e25eb5dd621ec46e6a3
#
_cell.length_a   1.000
_cell.length_b   1.000
_cell.length_c   1.000
_cell.angle_alpha   90.00
_cell.angle_beta   90.00
_cell.angle_gamma   90.00
#
_symmetry.space_group_name_H-M   'P 1'
#
loop_
_entity.id
_entity.type
_entity.pdbx_description
1 polymer ?
#
loop_
_entity_poly.entity_id
_entity_poly.type
_entity_poly.pdbx_seq_one_letter_code
_entity_poly.pdbx_strand_id
1 'polypeptide(L)'
;MQYGYDNEKYLKIQSENIKKRIAKFGNKLYMEFGGKLFDDYHASRVLPGFEPDSKFKMLYQLKDDLEIVIVISAVDIERNKIRNDLGITYDVDVLRLRDEFMERGFCVNSVVVTHYNGQASADAYRKRLERMDIRVYYHYTIEGYPNNVALIDSDEGFGKNDYVETTRPLVVVTAPGPGSGKMAVCLSQLYQENKRGVKAGYAKFETFPVWSLPLNHPVNIAYEAATADLDDVNMIDPFHLDAYGETAVNYNRDIEIFPVMNALFEDIYGESPYKSPTDMGVNMIGSCISDDAVCREASLQEIIRRYYTALGKFADGKATEGEVNKLVLLMKKAGISTAYRRTTVAAHERLEKSGGATAAIELEDGTILTAETSPLLGPSAALLLNALKHLAGIPHNVKLIPKTMIAPIQKTKVTYLHGHNPRLHTDEVLVTISMMSLLDENCQLALAQLPKLKGAQVHSTVMLSEVDRKTFKKLGVDLTCDPVRKMKDPKTSVEEEL
;
A
#
# COMPACT_ATOMS: atom_id res chain seq x y z
N MET A 1 20.11 -7.74 5.31
CA MET A 1 19.14 -6.61 5.41
C MET A 1 19.10 -6.15 6.86
N GLN A 2 19.38 -4.87 7.13
CA GLN A 2 19.29 -4.31 8.47
C GLN A 2 17.82 -4.07 8.81
N TYR A 3 17.41 -4.42 10.04
CA TYR A 3 16.07 -4.16 10.53
C TYR A 3 16.08 -2.90 11.41
N GLY A 4 15.15 -1.99 11.15
CA GLY A 4 14.94 -0.75 11.93
C GLY A 4 13.66 -0.77 12.74
N TYR A 5 12.92 -1.89 12.71
CA TYR A 5 11.61 -2.02 13.33
C TYR A 5 11.43 -3.37 14.02
N ASP A 6 10.93 -3.34 15.25
CA ASP A 6 10.63 -4.52 16.07
C ASP A 6 9.16 -4.92 15.89
N ASN A 7 8.92 -5.86 14.99
CA ASN A 7 7.57 -6.32 14.66
C ASN A 7 6.92 -7.14 15.78
N GLU A 8 7.68 -7.93 16.54
CA GLU A 8 7.14 -8.72 17.65
C GLU A 8 6.68 -7.82 18.79
N LYS A 9 7.50 -6.81 19.15
CA LYS A 9 7.11 -5.78 20.10
C LYS A 9 5.84 -5.06 19.65
N TYR A 10 5.74 -4.71 18.36
CA TYR A 10 4.52 -4.08 17.83
C TYR A 10 3.29 -4.94 18.02
N LEU A 11 3.33 -6.21 17.63
CA LEU A 11 2.18 -7.11 17.78
C LEU A 11 1.69 -7.15 19.24
N LYS A 12 2.62 -7.20 20.18
CA LYS A 12 2.31 -7.26 21.62
C LYS A 12 1.71 -5.94 22.13
N ILE A 13 2.44 -4.82 21.99
CA ILE A 13 2.00 -3.55 22.60
C ILE A 13 0.77 -2.96 21.92
N GLN A 14 0.60 -3.20 20.61
CA GLN A 14 -0.57 -2.76 19.87
C GLN A 14 -1.83 -3.49 20.33
N SER A 15 -1.77 -4.81 20.48
CA SER A 15 -2.91 -5.59 20.99
C SER A 15 -3.25 -5.26 22.45
N GLU A 16 -2.24 -5.05 23.29
CA GLU A 16 -2.44 -4.61 24.69
C GLU A 16 -3.10 -3.22 24.74
N ASN A 17 -2.68 -2.28 23.88
CA ASN A 17 -3.28 -0.95 23.82
C ASN A 17 -4.76 -1.00 23.41
N ILE A 18 -5.10 -1.84 22.43
CA ILE A 18 -6.51 -2.06 22.03
C ILE A 18 -7.32 -2.65 23.19
N LYS A 19 -6.80 -3.67 23.91
CA LYS A 19 -7.48 -4.24 25.09
C LYS A 19 -7.73 -3.21 26.19
N LYS A 20 -6.75 -2.33 26.48
CA LYS A 20 -6.92 -1.21 27.42
C LYS A 20 -8.03 -0.26 26.97
N ARG A 21 -8.11 0.04 25.65
CA ARG A 21 -9.15 0.88 25.09
C ARG A 21 -10.54 0.24 25.21
N ILE A 22 -10.68 -1.07 24.96
CA ILE A 22 -11.93 -1.81 25.15
C ILE A 22 -12.40 -1.71 26.62
N ALA A 23 -11.48 -1.95 27.56
CA ALA A 23 -11.80 -1.88 28.99
C ALA A 23 -12.23 -0.48 29.44
N LYS A 24 -11.65 0.61 28.89
CA LYS A 24 -12.02 2.00 29.16
C LYS A 24 -13.50 2.29 28.85
N PHE A 25 -14.07 1.62 27.85
CA PHE A 25 -15.42 1.85 27.35
C PHE A 25 -16.42 0.73 27.70
N GLY A 26 -16.32 0.16 28.88
CA GLY A 26 -17.31 -0.81 29.34
C GLY A 26 -17.36 -2.12 28.55
N ASN A 27 -16.23 -2.52 27.98
CA ASN A 27 -16.06 -3.71 27.16
C ASN A 27 -16.80 -3.70 25.81
N LYS A 28 -17.02 -2.51 25.22
CA LYS A 28 -17.50 -2.37 23.82
C LYS A 28 -16.73 -1.29 23.09
N LEU A 29 -16.09 -1.65 21.99
CA LEU A 29 -15.28 -0.74 21.18
C LEU A 29 -15.56 -0.92 19.69
N TYR A 30 -15.96 0.14 19.03
CA TYR A 30 -16.03 0.23 17.58
C TYR A 30 -14.73 0.81 17.05
N MET A 31 -13.98 0.01 16.29
CA MET A 31 -12.67 0.42 15.77
C MET A 31 -12.74 0.58 14.27
N GLU A 32 -12.64 1.85 13.83
CA GLU A 32 -12.44 2.14 12.40
C GLU A 32 -11.05 1.66 11.99
N PHE A 33 -11.00 0.75 11.01
CA PHE A 33 -9.76 0.21 10.53
C PHE A 33 -9.37 0.85 9.20
N GLY A 34 -8.34 1.70 9.24
CA GLY A 34 -7.79 2.39 8.09
C GLY A 34 -6.68 1.59 7.39
N GLY A 35 -6.49 1.88 6.09
CA GLY A 35 -5.44 1.27 5.28
C GLY A 35 -5.68 -0.21 4.93
N LYS A 36 -4.66 -0.84 4.36
CA LYS A 36 -4.71 -2.25 3.93
C LYS A 36 -4.46 -3.18 5.10
N LEU A 37 -5.37 -4.14 5.32
CA LEU A 37 -5.22 -5.20 6.32
C LEU A 37 -4.22 -6.26 5.85
N PHE A 38 -4.24 -6.56 4.57
CA PHE A 38 -3.34 -7.48 3.90
C PHE A 38 -2.41 -6.71 2.99
N ASP A 39 -1.19 -7.19 2.83
CA ASP A 39 -0.22 -6.67 1.88
C ASP A 39 0.13 -5.17 2.09
N ASP A 40 0.39 -4.76 3.35
CA ASP A 40 0.84 -3.40 3.64
C ASP A 40 2.32 -3.21 3.27
N TYR A 41 2.55 -3.23 1.97
CA TYR A 41 3.89 -3.04 1.42
C TYR A 41 4.45 -1.63 1.63
N HIS A 42 3.61 -0.62 1.93
CA HIS A 42 4.14 0.70 2.25
C HIS A 42 4.83 0.67 3.61
N ALA A 43 4.15 0.18 4.63
CA ALA A 43 4.71 0.06 5.97
C ALA A 43 6.02 -0.76 5.96
N SER A 44 6.04 -1.91 5.29
CA SER A 44 7.23 -2.75 5.21
C SER A 44 8.41 -2.12 4.46
N ARG A 45 8.17 -1.13 3.58
CA ARG A 45 9.25 -0.40 2.91
C ARG A 45 9.83 0.72 3.76
N VAL A 46 9.00 1.44 4.51
CA VAL A 46 9.46 2.59 5.32
C VAL A 46 9.92 2.18 6.72
N LEU A 47 9.52 0.99 7.17
CA LEU A 47 9.86 0.39 8.46
C LEU A 47 10.46 -1.01 8.23
N PRO A 48 11.75 -1.13 7.83
CA PRO A 48 12.40 -2.42 7.62
C PRO A 48 12.32 -3.31 8.87
N GLY A 49 11.66 -4.46 8.75
CA GLY A 49 11.30 -5.34 9.86
C GLY A 49 9.78 -5.44 10.09
N PHE A 50 8.99 -4.45 9.64
CA PHE A 50 7.54 -4.55 9.63
C PHE A 50 7.09 -5.56 8.55
N GLU A 51 6.34 -6.56 8.95
CA GLU A 51 5.84 -7.57 8.02
C GLU A 51 4.54 -7.10 7.35
N PRO A 52 4.33 -7.36 6.04
CA PRO A 52 3.14 -6.90 5.32
C PRO A 52 1.81 -7.37 5.91
N ASP A 53 1.82 -8.48 6.65
CA ASP A 53 0.65 -9.07 7.33
C ASP A 53 0.58 -8.77 8.84
N SER A 54 1.42 -7.86 9.36
CA SER A 54 1.48 -7.54 10.80
C SER A 54 0.16 -7.08 11.37
N LYS A 55 -0.60 -6.28 10.62
CA LYS A 55 -1.94 -5.83 11.05
C LYS A 55 -2.89 -7.01 11.23
N PHE A 56 -2.83 -7.96 10.30
CA PHE A 56 -3.62 -9.18 10.39
C PHE A 56 -3.19 -10.03 11.60
N LYS A 57 -1.88 -10.26 11.78
CA LYS A 57 -1.34 -11.01 12.92
C LYS A 57 -1.72 -10.38 14.26
N MET A 58 -1.72 -9.06 14.34
CA MET A 58 -2.17 -8.31 15.52
C MET A 58 -3.66 -8.56 15.80
N LEU A 59 -4.53 -8.45 14.80
CA LEU A 59 -5.95 -8.74 14.96
C LEU A 59 -6.19 -10.21 15.33
N TYR A 60 -5.38 -11.12 14.82
CA TYR A 60 -5.50 -12.55 15.13
C TYR A 60 -5.29 -12.84 16.61
N GLN A 61 -4.47 -12.05 17.33
CA GLN A 61 -4.33 -12.15 18.79
C GLN A 61 -5.60 -11.74 19.57
N LEU A 62 -6.54 -11.07 18.91
CA LEU A 62 -7.80 -10.58 19.47
C LEU A 62 -9.02 -11.31 18.89
N LYS A 63 -8.84 -12.38 18.10
CA LYS A 63 -9.87 -12.99 17.27
C LYS A 63 -11.11 -13.47 18.03
N ASP A 64 -10.93 -13.93 19.27
CA ASP A 64 -12.01 -14.47 20.10
C ASP A 64 -12.93 -13.36 20.63
N ASP A 65 -12.39 -12.15 20.81
CA ASP A 65 -13.09 -10.95 21.28
C ASP A 65 -13.52 -10.02 20.12
N LEU A 66 -13.22 -10.40 18.85
CA LEU A 66 -13.35 -9.54 17.69
C LEU A 66 -14.40 -10.06 16.71
N GLU A 67 -15.23 -9.17 16.20
CA GLU A 67 -16.06 -9.37 15.02
C GLU A 67 -15.83 -8.27 13.98
N ILE A 68 -16.02 -8.61 12.71
CA ILE A 68 -15.74 -7.73 11.58
C ILE A 68 -17.03 -7.31 10.91
N VAL A 69 -17.16 -6.01 10.66
CA VAL A 69 -18.20 -5.40 9.84
C VAL A 69 -17.52 -4.83 8.61
N ILE A 70 -17.96 -5.25 7.42
CA ILE A 70 -17.40 -4.77 6.15
C ILE A 70 -18.33 -3.70 5.60
N VAL A 71 -17.77 -2.54 5.24
CA VAL A 71 -18.52 -1.38 4.78
C VAL A 71 -18.25 -1.14 3.29
N ILE A 72 -19.32 -0.85 2.54
CA ILE A 72 -19.24 -0.45 1.13
C ILE A 72 -20.20 0.69 0.83
N SER A 73 -19.78 1.66 0.02
CA SER A 73 -20.66 2.75 -0.42
C SER A 73 -21.61 2.31 -1.55
N ALA A 74 -22.90 2.64 -1.46
CA ALA A 74 -23.87 2.44 -2.53
C ALA A 74 -23.45 3.16 -3.83
N VAL A 75 -22.78 4.31 -3.71
CA VAL A 75 -22.24 5.06 -4.86
C VAL A 75 -21.11 4.30 -5.53
N ASP A 76 -20.24 3.62 -4.75
CA ASP A 76 -19.14 2.82 -5.30
C ASP A 76 -19.66 1.55 -6.00
N ILE A 77 -20.75 0.96 -5.49
CA ILE A 77 -21.46 -0.16 -6.15
C ILE A 77 -22.02 0.30 -7.49
N GLU A 78 -22.77 1.42 -7.50
CA GLU A 78 -23.41 1.96 -8.69
C GLU A 78 -22.41 2.31 -9.80
N ARG A 79 -21.23 2.86 -9.43
CA ARG A 79 -20.16 3.21 -10.36
C ARG A 79 -19.27 2.03 -10.77
N ASN A 80 -19.50 0.84 -10.25
CA ASN A 80 -18.61 -0.32 -10.43
C ASN A 80 -17.14 0.03 -10.15
N LYS A 81 -16.89 0.73 -9.05
CA LYS A 81 -15.55 1.23 -8.71
C LYS A 81 -14.56 0.08 -8.58
N ILE A 82 -13.46 0.19 -9.31
CA ILE A 82 -12.43 -0.84 -9.39
C ILE A 82 -11.32 -0.56 -8.38
N ARG A 83 -10.88 -1.60 -7.71
CA ARG A 83 -9.69 -1.62 -6.90
C ARG A 83 -8.46 -1.82 -7.79
N ASN A 84 -7.71 -0.75 -8.03
CA ASN A 84 -6.64 -0.69 -9.04
C ASN A 84 -5.51 -1.70 -8.85
N ASP A 85 -5.22 -2.11 -7.61
CA ASP A 85 -4.14 -3.06 -7.31
C ASP A 85 -4.52 -4.52 -7.58
N LEU A 86 -5.82 -4.85 -7.55
CA LEU A 86 -6.37 -6.19 -7.78
C LEU A 86 -7.13 -6.31 -9.11
N GLY A 87 -7.59 -5.20 -9.70
CA GLY A 87 -8.37 -5.19 -10.93
C GLY A 87 -9.79 -5.72 -10.78
N ILE A 88 -10.33 -5.79 -9.55
CA ILE A 88 -11.69 -6.22 -9.23
C ILE A 88 -12.54 -5.06 -8.72
N THR A 89 -13.86 -5.16 -8.85
CA THR A 89 -14.78 -4.15 -8.32
C THR A 89 -14.89 -4.24 -6.79
N TYR A 90 -15.28 -3.14 -6.14
CA TYR A 90 -15.38 -3.08 -4.67
C TYR A 90 -16.42 -4.06 -4.11
N ASP A 91 -17.52 -4.29 -4.81
CA ASP A 91 -18.54 -5.27 -4.42
C ASP A 91 -18.00 -6.72 -4.44
N VAL A 92 -17.13 -7.05 -5.41
CA VAL A 92 -16.42 -8.33 -5.45
C VAL A 92 -15.34 -8.39 -4.36
N ASP A 93 -14.67 -7.27 -4.08
CA ASP A 93 -13.63 -7.24 -3.04
C ASP A 93 -14.21 -7.40 -1.62
N VAL A 94 -15.46 -6.96 -1.37
CA VAL A 94 -16.18 -7.27 -0.11
C VAL A 94 -16.27 -8.78 0.12
N LEU A 95 -16.64 -9.54 -0.91
CA LEU A 95 -16.74 -11.01 -0.82
C LEU A 95 -15.36 -11.64 -0.60
N ARG A 96 -14.35 -11.18 -1.33
CA ARG A 96 -12.97 -11.64 -1.15
C ARG A 96 -12.47 -11.37 0.27
N LEU A 97 -12.69 -10.16 0.81
CA LEU A 97 -12.29 -9.82 2.17
C LEU A 97 -13.01 -10.70 3.20
N ARG A 98 -14.32 -10.92 3.01
CA ARG A 98 -15.10 -11.80 3.89
C ARG A 98 -14.51 -13.21 3.92
N ASP A 99 -14.29 -13.79 2.74
CA ASP A 99 -13.78 -15.16 2.63
C ASP A 99 -12.37 -15.27 3.23
N GLU A 100 -11.47 -14.33 2.95
CA GLU A 100 -10.15 -14.23 3.55
C GLU A 100 -10.17 -14.17 5.09
N PHE A 101 -11.12 -13.43 5.67
CA PHE A 101 -11.29 -13.38 7.13
C PHE A 101 -11.84 -14.69 7.69
N MET A 102 -12.86 -15.24 7.05
CA MET A 102 -13.51 -16.49 7.51
C MET A 102 -12.59 -17.70 7.42
N GLU A 103 -11.80 -17.82 6.34
CA GLU A 103 -10.80 -18.90 6.19
C GLU A 103 -9.74 -18.85 7.29
N ARG A 104 -9.47 -17.68 7.84
CA ARG A 104 -8.53 -17.49 8.96
C ARG A 104 -9.20 -17.55 10.34
N GLY A 105 -10.48 -17.88 10.40
CA GLY A 105 -11.23 -18.11 11.63
C GLY A 105 -11.74 -16.85 12.34
N PHE A 106 -11.84 -15.71 11.62
CA PHE A 106 -12.50 -14.53 12.17
C PHE A 106 -14.03 -14.61 12.04
N CYS A 107 -14.72 -13.99 13.00
CA CYS A 107 -16.16 -13.76 12.90
C CYS A 107 -16.41 -12.57 11.99
N VAL A 108 -16.97 -12.79 10.80
CA VAL A 108 -17.48 -11.72 9.94
C VAL A 108 -18.98 -11.61 10.17
N ASN A 109 -19.37 -10.50 10.80
CA ASN A 109 -20.76 -10.30 11.24
C ASN A 109 -21.70 -9.98 10.07
N SER A 110 -21.36 -8.91 9.33
CA SER A 110 -22.30 -8.33 8.35
C SER A 110 -21.61 -7.40 7.36
N VAL A 111 -22.38 -6.98 6.37
CA VAL A 111 -22.02 -5.93 5.43
C VAL A 111 -22.93 -4.72 5.67
N VAL A 112 -22.35 -3.51 5.74
CA VAL A 112 -23.09 -2.25 5.80
C VAL A 112 -22.93 -1.51 4.47
N VAL A 113 -24.05 -1.24 3.81
CA VAL A 113 -24.11 -0.41 2.60
C VAL A 113 -24.41 1.01 3.01
N THR A 114 -23.41 1.89 2.88
CA THR A 114 -23.51 3.32 3.24
C THR A 114 -23.90 4.20 2.08
N HIS A 115 -24.17 5.49 2.37
CA HIS A 115 -24.60 6.48 1.37
C HIS A 115 -25.79 5.98 0.55
N TYR A 116 -26.64 5.16 1.19
CA TYR A 116 -27.81 4.62 0.53
C TYR A 116 -28.90 5.70 0.38
N ASN A 117 -29.40 5.83 -0.82
CA ASN A 117 -30.47 6.76 -1.18
C ASN A 117 -31.38 6.15 -2.27
N GLY A 118 -31.70 4.84 -2.13
CA GLY A 118 -32.59 4.14 -3.05
C GLY A 118 -31.95 3.67 -4.35
N GLN A 119 -30.61 3.48 -4.42
CA GLN A 119 -29.94 2.99 -5.63
C GLN A 119 -30.33 1.53 -5.92
N ALA A 120 -30.88 1.28 -7.10
CA ALA A 120 -31.32 -0.06 -7.52
C ALA A 120 -30.15 -1.09 -7.56
N SER A 121 -28.94 -0.64 -7.87
CA SER A 121 -27.72 -1.47 -7.83
C SER A 121 -27.39 -1.95 -6.41
N ALA A 122 -27.56 -1.08 -5.41
CA ALA A 122 -27.38 -1.42 -4.00
C ALA A 122 -28.44 -2.43 -3.51
N ASP A 123 -29.70 -2.27 -3.93
CA ASP A 123 -30.77 -3.22 -3.62
C ASP A 123 -30.51 -4.61 -4.26
N ALA A 124 -30.05 -4.61 -5.51
CA ALA A 124 -29.67 -5.86 -6.18
C ALA A 124 -28.49 -6.55 -5.48
N TYR A 125 -27.51 -5.75 -5.04
CA TYR A 125 -26.36 -6.25 -4.30
C TYR A 125 -26.76 -6.82 -2.93
N ARG A 126 -27.61 -6.11 -2.17
CA ARG A 126 -28.18 -6.62 -0.91
C ARG A 126 -28.85 -7.98 -1.11
N LYS A 127 -29.77 -8.10 -2.09
CA LYS A 127 -30.44 -9.37 -2.39
C LYS A 127 -29.48 -10.48 -2.75
N ARG A 128 -28.38 -10.16 -3.44
CA ARG A 128 -27.32 -11.13 -3.76
C ARG A 128 -26.62 -11.62 -2.49
N LEU A 129 -26.25 -10.72 -1.58
CA LEU A 129 -25.58 -11.07 -0.31
C LEU A 129 -26.51 -11.87 0.62
N GLU A 130 -27.78 -11.49 0.73
CA GLU A 130 -28.77 -12.21 1.54
C GLU A 130 -28.99 -13.64 1.06
N ARG A 131 -28.95 -13.90 -0.26
CA ARG A 131 -28.98 -15.26 -0.83
C ARG A 131 -27.73 -16.10 -0.48
N MET A 132 -26.66 -15.44 -0.09
CA MET A 132 -25.42 -16.08 0.40
C MET A 132 -25.38 -16.17 1.93
N ASP A 133 -26.52 -15.92 2.59
CA ASP A 133 -26.66 -15.92 4.06
C ASP A 133 -25.78 -14.87 4.74
N ILE A 134 -25.60 -13.71 4.08
CA ILE A 134 -24.85 -12.57 4.61
C ILE A 134 -25.84 -11.50 5.06
N ARG A 135 -25.76 -11.09 6.33
CA ARG A 135 -26.59 -10.00 6.86
C ARG A 135 -26.16 -8.68 6.26
N VAL A 136 -27.11 -7.87 5.82
CA VAL A 136 -26.86 -6.56 5.20
C VAL A 136 -27.69 -5.48 5.87
N TYR A 137 -27.06 -4.38 6.23
CA TYR A 137 -27.66 -3.22 6.86
C TYR A 137 -27.49 -1.99 5.96
N TYR A 138 -28.45 -1.06 5.98
CA TYR A 138 -28.37 0.21 5.25
C TYR A 138 -28.07 1.37 6.20
N HIS A 139 -27.09 2.19 5.81
CA HIS A 139 -26.85 3.51 6.39
C HIS A 139 -27.12 4.57 5.32
N TYR A 140 -28.02 5.48 5.64
CA TYR A 140 -28.55 6.45 4.70
C TYR A 140 -27.65 7.67 4.56
N THR A 141 -27.81 8.40 3.46
CA THR A 141 -27.16 9.70 3.29
C THR A 141 -27.83 10.70 4.24
N ILE A 142 -27.02 11.36 5.07
CA ILE A 142 -27.49 12.41 5.99
C ILE A 142 -27.15 13.77 5.36
N GLU A 143 -28.15 14.63 5.19
CA GLU A 143 -27.97 15.94 4.58
C GLU A 143 -27.12 16.84 5.48
N GLY A 144 -26.13 17.51 4.86
CA GLY A 144 -25.18 18.39 5.59
C GLY A 144 -24.13 17.67 6.41
N TYR A 145 -24.02 16.32 6.27
CA TYR A 145 -22.89 15.60 6.90
C TYR A 145 -21.55 16.07 6.30
N PRO A 146 -20.51 16.32 7.09
CA PRO A 146 -20.41 16.11 8.53
C PRO A 146 -20.76 17.33 9.41
N ASN A 147 -21.18 18.48 8.85
CA ASN A 147 -21.25 19.75 9.55
C ASN A 147 -22.59 20.02 10.29
N ASN A 148 -23.66 19.34 9.91
CA ASN A 148 -24.97 19.50 10.54
C ASN A 148 -25.13 18.56 11.74
N VAL A 149 -24.41 18.86 12.83
CA VAL A 149 -24.35 18.02 14.05
C VAL A 149 -25.73 17.74 14.60
N ALA A 150 -26.60 18.74 14.70
CA ALA A 150 -27.94 18.58 15.26
C ALA A 150 -28.85 17.59 14.46
N LEU A 151 -28.69 17.52 13.14
CA LEU A 151 -29.39 16.52 12.34
C LEU A 151 -28.70 15.15 12.43
N ILE A 152 -27.38 15.13 12.41
CA ILE A 152 -26.58 13.89 12.44
C ILE A 152 -26.85 13.12 13.73
N ASP A 153 -26.85 13.81 14.88
CA ASP A 153 -27.09 13.25 16.21
C ASP A 153 -28.60 13.30 16.57
N SER A 154 -29.43 12.79 15.68
CA SER A 154 -30.88 12.74 15.85
C SER A 154 -31.46 11.41 15.34
N ASP A 155 -32.76 11.20 15.61
CA ASP A 155 -33.50 10.04 15.10
C ASP A 155 -33.65 10.08 13.56
N GLU A 156 -33.62 11.25 12.95
CA GLU A 156 -33.62 11.43 11.49
C GLU A 156 -32.22 11.31 10.86
N GLY A 157 -31.18 11.42 11.65
CA GLY A 157 -29.77 11.22 11.26
C GLY A 157 -29.29 9.81 11.56
N PHE A 158 -28.45 9.66 12.58
CA PHE A 158 -27.92 8.35 12.98
C PHE A 158 -28.98 7.38 13.46
N GLY A 159 -30.08 7.88 14.03
CA GLY A 159 -31.21 7.05 14.46
C GLY A 159 -31.94 6.36 13.31
N LYS A 160 -31.92 6.93 12.09
CA LYS A 160 -32.53 6.36 10.88
C LYS A 160 -31.76 5.17 10.32
N ASN A 161 -30.46 5.07 10.61
CA ASN A 161 -29.63 3.98 10.12
C ASN A 161 -30.04 2.64 10.75
N ASP A 162 -29.92 1.56 10.00
CA ASP A 162 -30.12 0.23 10.54
C ASP A 162 -29.09 -0.02 11.68
N TYR A 163 -29.56 -0.53 12.82
CA TYR A 163 -28.68 -0.94 13.89
C TYR A 163 -28.00 -2.28 13.55
N VAL A 164 -26.69 -2.29 13.54
CA VAL A 164 -25.89 -3.52 13.32
C VAL A 164 -25.81 -4.28 14.62
N GLU A 165 -26.49 -5.41 14.72
CA GLU A 165 -26.42 -6.28 15.89
C GLU A 165 -25.02 -6.89 16.03
N THR A 166 -24.33 -6.57 17.12
CA THR A 166 -22.99 -7.02 17.41
C THR A 166 -22.93 -7.71 18.78
N THR A 167 -22.09 -8.73 18.90
CA THR A 167 -22.01 -9.59 20.09
C THR A 167 -20.67 -9.56 20.79
N ARG A 168 -19.61 -9.12 20.11
CA ARG A 168 -18.25 -9.16 20.66
C ARG A 168 -17.79 -7.80 21.19
N PRO A 169 -16.83 -7.79 22.15
CA PRO A 169 -16.31 -6.55 22.72
C PRO A 169 -15.65 -5.62 21.71
N LEU A 170 -14.96 -6.18 20.72
CA LEU A 170 -14.28 -5.42 19.67
C LEU A 170 -15.00 -5.60 18.33
N VAL A 171 -15.49 -4.50 17.76
CA VAL A 171 -16.08 -4.46 16.43
C VAL A 171 -15.13 -3.72 15.49
N VAL A 172 -14.50 -4.46 14.57
CA VAL A 172 -13.63 -3.88 13.55
C VAL A 172 -14.43 -3.52 12.32
N VAL A 173 -14.45 -2.25 11.98
CA VAL A 173 -15.15 -1.70 10.81
C VAL A 173 -14.13 -1.45 9.71
N THR A 174 -14.19 -2.24 8.65
CA THR A 174 -13.25 -2.19 7.52
C THR A 174 -13.97 -2.06 6.18
N ALA A 175 -13.24 -1.78 5.10
CA ALA A 175 -13.81 -1.55 3.76
C ALA A 175 -12.80 -1.86 2.64
N PRO A 176 -13.25 -2.10 1.41
CA PRO A 176 -12.39 -2.24 0.22
C PRO A 176 -11.49 -1.04 -0.05
N GLY A 177 -11.91 0.17 0.34
CA GLY A 177 -11.15 1.39 0.07
C GLY A 177 -11.60 2.61 0.88
N PRO A 178 -10.96 3.76 0.66
CA PRO A 178 -11.28 5.02 1.33
C PRO A 178 -12.65 5.57 0.89
N GLY A 179 -13.24 6.44 1.72
CA GLY A 179 -14.52 7.09 1.43
C GLY A 179 -15.76 6.18 1.56
N SER A 180 -15.61 4.98 2.11
CA SER A 180 -16.72 4.02 2.27
C SER A 180 -17.67 4.33 3.43
N GLY A 181 -17.41 5.35 4.26
CA GLY A 181 -18.26 5.73 5.39
C GLY A 181 -18.00 4.94 6.69
N LYS A 182 -16.83 4.32 6.87
CA LYS A 182 -16.47 3.55 8.08
C LYS A 182 -16.65 4.33 9.37
N MET A 183 -16.16 5.58 9.41
CA MET A 183 -16.31 6.48 10.56
C MET A 183 -17.79 6.70 10.89
N ALA A 184 -18.60 7.06 9.89
CA ALA A 184 -20.04 7.29 10.08
C ALA A 184 -20.77 6.03 10.59
N VAL A 185 -20.36 4.84 10.15
CA VAL A 185 -20.88 3.56 10.69
C VAL A 185 -20.53 3.41 12.16
N CYS A 186 -19.27 3.65 12.55
CA CYS A 186 -18.87 3.60 13.97
C CYS A 186 -19.67 4.59 14.83
N LEU A 187 -19.77 5.84 14.39
CA LEU A 187 -20.48 6.89 15.14
C LEU A 187 -21.98 6.60 15.24
N SER A 188 -22.61 6.14 14.16
CA SER A 188 -24.02 5.72 14.16
C SER A 188 -24.25 4.56 15.15
N GLN A 189 -23.33 3.61 15.21
CA GLN A 189 -23.41 2.52 16.20
C GLN A 189 -23.28 3.05 17.63
N LEU A 190 -22.38 3.99 17.90
CA LEU A 190 -22.26 4.60 19.23
C LEU A 190 -23.54 5.32 19.64
N TYR A 191 -24.15 6.09 18.73
CA TYR A 191 -25.43 6.73 18.96
C TYR A 191 -26.52 5.70 19.33
N GLN A 192 -26.64 4.64 18.55
CA GLN A 192 -27.61 3.58 18.75
C GLN A 192 -27.36 2.78 20.03
N GLU A 193 -26.10 2.50 20.38
CA GLU A 193 -25.72 1.84 21.62
C GLU A 193 -26.06 2.70 22.85
N ASN A 194 -25.74 4.01 22.79
CA ASN A 194 -26.07 4.96 23.86
C ASN A 194 -27.58 5.02 24.12
N LYS A 195 -28.41 5.06 23.08
CA LYS A 195 -29.88 4.98 23.20
C LYS A 195 -30.38 3.68 23.83
N ARG A 196 -29.61 2.61 23.71
CA ARG A 196 -29.90 1.30 24.33
C ARG A 196 -29.29 1.15 25.74
N GLY A 197 -28.63 2.22 26.24
CA GLY A 197 -27.95 2.20 27.54
C GLY A 197 -26.64 1.41 27.55
N VAL A 198 -26.10 1.07 26.40
CA VAL A 198 -24.82 0.39 26.26
C VAL A 198 -23.69 1.42 26.13
N LYS A 199 -22.73 1.38 27.04
CA LYS A 199 -21.54 2.23 26.96
C LYS A 199 -20.56 1.61 26.00
N ALA A 200 -20.35 2.27 24.87
CA ALA A 200 -19.40 1.84 23.85
C ALA A 200 -18.40 2.96 23.54
N GLY A 201 -17.22 2.63 23.02
CA GLY A 201 -16.20 3.58 22.63
C GLY A 201 -15.89 3.54 21.12
N TYR A 202 -15.17 4.56 20.70
CA TYR A 202 -14.60 4.66 19.35
C TYR A 202 -13.09 4.55 19.39
N ALA A 203 -12.48 3.97 18.38
CA ALA A 203 -11.05 4.07 18.12
C ALA A 203 -10.77 4.11 16.64
N LYS A 204 -9.72 4.83 16.26
CA LYS A 204 -9.19 4.87 14.91
C LYS A 204 -7.88 4.10 14.84
N PHE A 205 -7.84 3.08 13.99
CA PHE A 205 -6.62 2.34 13.72
C PHE A 205 -6.03 2.77 12.38
N GLU A 206 -4.91 3.44 12.44
CA GLU A 206 -4.10 3.82 11.29
C GLU A 206 -2.62 3.57 11.58
N THR A 207 -1.86 3.20 10.56
CA THR A 207 -0.41 2.97 10.70
C THR A 207 0.34 4.29 10.63
N PHE A 208 -0.12 5.20 9.77
CA PHE A 208 0.51 6.48 9.48
C PHE A 208 -0.53 7.62 9.50
N PRO A 209 -0.11 8.88 9.74
CA PRO A 209 1.24 9.26 10.14
C PRO A 209 1.62 8.67 11.50
N VAL A 210 2.92 8.55 11.75
CA VAL A 210 3.39 8.14 13.07
C VAL A 210 3.38 9.37 13.98
N TRP A 211 2.36 9.48 14.79
CA TRP A 211 2.03 10.68 15.58
C TRP A 211 3.17 11.17 16.50
N SER A 212 3.96 10.24 17.03
CA SER A 212 5.06 10.50 17.97
C SER A 212 6.40 10.88 17.31
N LEU A 213 6.48 10.85 15.97
CA LEU A 213 7.64 11.30 15.22
C LEU A 213 7.49 12.76 14.81
N PRO A 214 8.61 13.52 14.65
CA PRO A 214 8.55 14.89 14.15
C PRO A 214 7.83 14.99 12.80
N LEU A 215 7.18 16.14 12.56
CA LEU A 215 6.45 16.41 11.31
C LEU A 215 7.31 16.20 10.05
N ASN A 216 8.58 16.62 10.11
CA ASN A 216 9.53 16.48 8.99
C ASN A 216 10.35 15.19 9.05
N HIS A 217 9.92 14.21 9.84
CA HIS A 217 10.58 12.92 9.86
C HIS A 217 10.35 12.19 8.51
N PRO A 218 11.39 11.58 7.87
CA PRO A 218 11.25 10.91 6.59
C PRO A 218 10.11 9.88 6.52
N VAL A 219 9.86 9.14 7.60
CA VAL A 219 8.73 8.19 7.70
C VAL A 219 7.39 8.90 7.45
N ASN A 220 7.16 10.06 8.07
CA ASN A 220 5.93 10.84 7.89
C ASN A 220 5.86 11.48 6.50
N ILE A 221 6.99 11.99 5.97
CA ILE A 221 7.05 12.51 4.59
C ILE A 221 6.77 11.41 3.57
N ALA A 222 7.27 10.19 3.79
CA ALA A 222 7.00 9.05 2.90
C ALA A 222 5.51 8.66 2.90
N TYR A 223 4.79 8.86 4.00
CA TYR A 223 3.35 8.68 4.04
C TYR A 223 2.61 9.74 3.20
N GLU A 224 2.96 11.03 3.34
CA GLU A 224 2.43 12.08 2.44
C GLU A 224 2.70 11.76 0.96
N ALA A 225 3.89 11.22 0.66
CA ALA A 225 4.22 10.78 -0.69
C ALA A 225 3.38 9.58 -1.17
N ALA A 226 2.97 8.71 -0.24
CA ALA A 226 2.12 7.55 -0.56
C ALA A 226 0.66 7.93 -0.81
N THR A 227 0.20 9.06 -0.27
CA THR A 227 -1.17 9.60 -0.36
C THR A 227 -1.24 10.89 -1.18
N ALA A 228 -0.27 11.10 -2.07
CA ALA A 228 -0.17 12.34 -2.87
C ALA A 228 -1.41 12.58 -3.75
N ASP A 229 -2.09 11.51 -4.17
CA ASP A 229 -3.34 11.49 -4.94
C ASP A 229 -4.59 11.79 -4.11
N LEU A 230 -4.49 11.77 -2.77
CA LEU A 230 -5.60 12.01 -1.85
C LEU A 230 -5.57 13.40 -1.19
N ASP A 231 -4.57 14.22 -1.53
CA ASP A 231 -4.31 15.54 -0.93
C ASP A 231 -4.14 15.53 0.60
N ASP A 232 -3.78 14.38 1.17
CA ASP A 232 -3.44 14.28 2.59
C ASP A 232 -2.15 15.06 2.90
N VAL A 233 -2.19 15.88 3.94
CA VAL A 233 -1.05 16.67 4.43
C VAL A 233 -0.88 16.41 5.91
N ASN A 234 0.33 16.06 6.32
CA ASN A 234 0.66 15.91 7.73
C ASN A 234 0.79 17.30 8.39
N MET A 235 0.18 17.43 9.56
CA MET A 235 0.18 18.65 10.36
C MET A 235 0.46 18.33 11.83
N ILE A 236 0.91 19.33 12.58
CA ILE A 236 0.89 19.25 14.05
C ILE A 236 -0.58 19.33 14.48
N ASP A 237 -1.00 18.42 15.33
CA ASP A 237 -2.33 18.40 15.93
C ASP A 237 -2.46 19.53 16.95
N PRO A 238 -3.20 20.61 16.64
CA PRO A 238 -3.31 21.77 17.54
C PRO A 238 -4.11 21.44 18.81
N PHE A 239 -5.07 20.53 18.73
CA PHE A 239 -5.88 20.12 19.87
C PHE A 239 -5.05 19.29 20.85
N HIS A 240 -4.15 18.44 20.35
CA HIS A 240 -3.24 17.67 21.19
C HIS A 240 -2.23 18.57 21.90
N LEU A 241 -1.68 19.53 21.16
CA LEU A 241 -0.76 20.51 21.71
C LEU A 241 -1.43 21.37 22.81
N ASP A 242 -2.66 21.82 22.58
CA ASP A 242 -3.42 22.64 23.56
C ASP A 242 -3.78 21.81 24.81
N ALA A 243 -4.22 20.58 24.64
CA ALA A 243 -4.66 19.71 25.75
C ALA A 243 -3.52 19.18 26.62
N TYR A 244 -2.34 18.90 26.04
CA TYR A 244 -1.27 18.17 26.71
C TYR A 244 0.09 18.89 26.73
N GLY A 245 0.27 19.97 25.97
CA GLY A 245 1.55 20.64 25.79
C GLY A 245 2.57 19.82 24.97
N GLU A 246 2.13 18.77 24.32
CA GLU A 246 2.95 17.84 23.53
C GLU A 246 2.62 17.94 22.04
N THR A 247 3.67 17.86 21.19
CA THR A 247 3.45 17.84 19.74
C THR A 247 3.13 16.44 19.27
N ALA A 248 2.04 16.31 18.52
CA ALA A 248 1.67 15.07 17.81
C ALA A 248 1.44 15.39 16.34
N VAL A 249 1.72 14.43 15.46
CA VAL A 249 1.48 14.56 14.01
C VAL A 249 0.22 13.81 13.65
N ASN A 250 -0.68 14.51 12.96
CA ASN A 250 -1.88 13.93 12.38
C ASN A 250 -2.08 14.48 10.97
N TYR A 251 -3.02 14.01 10.19
CA TYR A 251 -3.29 14.59 8.89
C TYR A 251 -4.47 15.55 8.91
N ASN A 252 -4.45 16.51 7.97
CA ASN A 252 -5.38 17.62 7.89
C ASN A 252 -6.84 17.21 8.06
N ARG A 253 -7.29 16.14 7.41
CA ARG A 253 -8.71 15.71 7.44
C ARG A 253 -9.20 15.34 8.84
N ASP A 254 -8.37 14.69 9.66
CA ASP A 254 -8.75 14.35 11.02
C ASP A 254 -8.80 15.59 11.93
N ILE A 255 -7.87 16.52 11.72
CA ILE A 255 -7.82 17.78 12.45
C ILE A 255 -9.04 18.64 12.11
N GLU A 256 -9.39 18.75 10.83
CA GLU A 256 -10.53 19.55 10.35
C GLU A 256 -11.89 19.03 10.84
N ILE A 257 -12.04 17.69 10.93
CA ILE A 257 -13.31 17.07 11.34
C ILE A 257 -13.44 16.97 12.87
N PHE A 258 -12.35 17.07 13.63
CA PHE A 258 -12.36 16.82 15.07
C PHE A 258 -13.35 17.67 15.85
N PRO A 259 -13.53 19.01 15.61
CA PRO A 259 -14.52 19.80 16.33
C PRO A 259 -15.94 19.23 16.21
N VAL A 260 -16.30 18.73 15.03
CA VAL A 260 -17.62 18.11 14.78
C VAL A 260 -17.74 16.78 15.52
N MET A 261 -16.69 15.95 15.46
CA MET A 261 -16.67 14.68 16.21
C MET A 261 -16.72 14.90 17.72
N ASN A 262 -16.01 15.93 18.22
CA ASN A 262 -16.04 16.27 19.64
C ASN A 262 -17.44 16.63 20.11
N ALA A 263 -18.16 17.47 19.35
CA ALA A 263 -19.55 17.81 19.62
C ALA A 263 -20.46 16.57 19.66
N LEU A 264 -20.32 15.66 18.68
CA LEU A 264 -21.05 14.38 18.67
C LEU A 264 -20.75 13.52 19.90
N PHE A 265 -19.48 13.46 20.33
CA PHE A 265 -19.14 12.72 21.55
C PHE A 265 -19.68 13.37 22.81
N GLU A 266 -19.71 14.70 22.89
CA GLU A 266 -20.34 15.43 23.99
C GLU A 266 -21.85 15.13 24.06
N ASP A 267 -22.54 15.11 22.92
CA ASP A 267 -23.95 14.78 22.85
C ASP A 267 -24.25 13.33 23.25
N ILE A 268 -23.38 12.40 22.80
CA ILE A 268 -23.53 10.95 23.11
C ILE A 268 -23.20 10.63 24.58
N TYR A 269 -22.13 11.24 25.14
CA TYR A 269 -21.58 10.83 26.46
C TYR A 269 -21.79 11.87 27.55
N GLY A 270 -22.24 13.08 27.24
CA GLY A 270 -22.29 14.23 28.14
C GLY A 270 -20.96 14.97 28.28
N GLU A 271 -19.83 14.31 28.05
CA GLU A 271 -18.47 14.86 27.98
C GLU A 271 -17.67 14.04 26.98
N SER A 272 -16.92 14.69 26.11
CA SER A 272 -16.09 13.97 25.13
C SER A 272 -14.97 13.17 25.80
N PRO A 273 -14.84 11.89 25.51
CA PRO A 273 -13.75 11.05 26.03
C PRO A 273 -12.40 11.33 25.37
N TYR A 274 -12.36 12.21 24.36
CA TYR A 274 -11.19 12.59 23.56
C TYR A 274 -10.97 14.09 23.57
N LYS A 275 -9.71 14.50 23.71
CA LYS A 275 -9.33 15.92 23.68
C LYS A 275 -8.68 16.31 22.35
N SER A 276 -8.32 15.33 21.52
CA SER A 276 -7.69 15.57 20.23
C SER A 276 -7.99 14.41 19.26
N PRO A 277 -7.85 14.61 17.93
CA PRO A 277 -7.92 13.52 16.97
C PRO A 277 -6.84 12.45 17.23
N THR A 278 -5.68 12.81 17.76
CA THR A 278 -4.63 11.86 18.15
C THR A 278 -5.08 10.93 19.27
N ASP A 279 -5.91 11.39 20.21
CA ASP A 279 -6.45 10.56 21.30
C ASP A 279 -7.37 9.44 20.80
N MET A 280 -8.04 9.63 19.68
CA MET A 280 -8.88 8.62 19.06
C MET A 280 -8.05 7.47 18.48
N GLY A 281 -6.81 7.74 18.14
CA GLY A 281 -5.89 6.77 17.56
C GLY A 281 -5.43 5.71 18.57
N VAL A 282 -5.10 4.53 18.04
CA VAL A 282 -4.49 3.41 18.80
C VAL A 282 -3.13 3.01 18.26
N ASN A 283 -2.45 3.92 17.56
CA ASN A 283 -1.20 3.66 16.87
C ASN A 283 0.01 3.61 17.81
N MET A 284 0.69 2.45 17.87
CA MET A 284 1.89 2.21 18.68
C MET A 284 3.17 2.07 17.82
N ILE A 285 3.11 2.38 16.54
CA ILE A 285 4.20 2.20 15.56
C ILE A 285 5.50 2.88 16.01
N GLY A 286 5.43 4.14 16.43
CA GLY A 286 6.63 4.90 16.83
C GLY A 286 7.41 4.27 17.98
N SER A 287 6.72 3.60 18.91
CA SER A 287 7.34 2.91 20.05
C SER A 287 8.10 1.62 19.66
N CYS A 288 7.98 1.17 18.40
CA CYS A 288 8.56 -0.06 17.90
C CYS A 288 9.71 0.18 16.91
N ILE A 289 10.07 1.43 16.65
CA ILE A 289 11.28 1.77 15.89
C ILE A 289 12.48 1.45 16.76
N SER A 290 13.32 0.50 16.32
CA SER A 290 14.53 0.05 17.01
C SER A 290 15.80 0.70 16.47
N ASP A 291 15.80 1.06 15.19
CA ASP A 291 16.87 1.82 14.52
C ASP A 291 16.27 2.88 13.60
N ASP A 292 16.32 4.12 14.08
CA ASP A 292 15.76 5.27 13.36
C ASP A 292 16.51 5.57 12.06
N ALA A 293 17.82 5.36 12.01
CA ALA A 293 18.62 5.64 10.81
C ALA A 293 18.23 4.72 9.66
N VAL A 294 17.97 3.44 9.93
CA VAL A 294 17.49 2.46 8.95
C VAL A 294 16.10 2.84 8.43
N CYS A 295 15.19 3.26 9.33
CA CYS A 295 13.84 3.69 8.92
C CYS A 295 13.87 4.99 8.10
N ARG A 296 14.76 5.95 8.43
CA ARG A 296 14.98 7.18 7.66
C ARG A 296 15.45 6.87 6.25
N GLU A 297 16.51 6.07 6.12
CA GLU A 297 17.05 5.69 4.81
C GLU A 297 16.00 5.01 3.94
N ALA A 298 15.31 4.02 4.47
CA ALA A 298 14.25 3.31 3.77
C ALA A 298 13.12 4.26 3.30
N SER A 299 12.76 5.22 4.14
CA SER A 299 11.73 6.22 3.83
C SER A 299 12.16 7.18 2.73
N LEU A 300 13.42 7.64 2.73
CA LEU A 300 13.96 8.49 1.66
C LEU A 300 13.95 7.76 0.30
N GLN A 301 14.29 6.48 0.28
CA GLN A 301 14.19 5.65 -0.92
C GLN A 301 12.73 5.46 -1.39
N GLU A 302 11.79 5.28 -0.45
CA GLU A 302 10.35 5.15 -0.79
C GLU A 302 9.79 6.45 -1.39
N ILE A 303 10.19 7.64 -0.91
CA ILE A 303 9.78 8.93 -1.48
C ILE A 303 10.20 9.03 -2.96
N ILE A 304 11.45 8.67 -3.27
CA ILE A 304 11.96 8.65 -4.66
C ILE A 304 11.20 7.63 -5.51
N ARG A 305 10.94 6.44 -4.95
CA ARG A 305 10.16 5.41 -5.65
C ARG A 305 8.74 5.88 -5.98
N ARG A 306 8.09 6.61 -5.07
CA ARG A 306 6.76 7.21 -5.30
C ARG A 306 6.81 8.25 -6.42
N TYR A 307 7.83 9.09 -6.42
CA TYR A 307 8.03 10.06 -7.50
C TYR A 307 8.11 9.39 -8.88
N TYR A 308 8.95 8.37 -9.05
CA TYR A 308 9.04 7.65 -10.33
C TYR A 308 7.76 6.90 -10.69
N THR A 309 7.04 6.40 -9.70
CA THR A 309 5.74 5.77 -9.92
C THR A 309 4.71 6.77 -10.45
N ALA A 310 4.65 7.97 -9.88
CA ALA A 310 3.76 9.04 -10.33
C ALA A 310 4.15 9.55 -11.72
N LEU A 311 5.44 9.72 -12.00
CA LEU A 311 5.92 10.06 -13.34
C LEU A 311 5.48 9.04 -14.40
N GLY A 312 5.61 7.75 -14.09
CA GLY A 312 5.15 6.70 -15.00
C GLY A 312 3.65 6.74 -15.24
N LYS A 313 2.86 6.93 -14.16
CA LYS A 313 1.40 7.10 -14.25
C LYS A 313 1.01 8.36 -15.03
N PHE A 314 1.73 9.47 -14.84
CA PHE A 314 1.52 10.72 -15.59
C PHE A 314 1.77 10.53 -17.09
N ALA A 315 2.86 9.86 -17.46
CA ALA A 315 3.14 9.51 -18.86
C ALA A 315 2.07 8.58 -19.47
N ASP A 316 1.34 7.82 -18.63
CA ASP A 316 0.21 6.97 -19.03
C ASP A 316 -1.15 7.71 -18.99
N GLY A 317 -1.19 9.00 -18.62
CA GLY A 317 -2.42 9.76 -18.45
C GLY A 317 -3.27 9.33 -17.24
N LYS A 318 -2.65 8.66 -16.25
CA LYS A 318 -3.31 8.08 -15.05
C LYS A 318 -3.02 8.85 -13.76
N ALA A 319 -2.20 9.89 -13.82
CA ALA A 319 -1.91 10.80 -12.73
C ALA A 319 -1.93 12.24 -13.22
N THR A 320 -2.06 13.20 -12.30
CA THR A 320 -2.04 14.64 -12.61
C THR A 320 -0.63 15.22 -12.48
N GLU A 321 -0.38 16.34 -13.14
CA GLU A 321 0.85 17.11 -12.93
C GLU A 321 0.98 17.59 -11.48
N GLY A 322 -0.14 17.92 -10.83
CA GLY A 322 -0.20 18.31 -9.41
C GLY A 322 0.35 17.22 -8.49
N GLU A 323 0.00 15.95 -8.73
CA GLU A 323 0.54 14.80 -7.98
C GLU A 323 2.07 14.70 -8.11
N VAL A 324 2.60 14.84 -9.33
CA VAL A 324 4.05 14.82 -9.57
C VAL A 324 4.74 16.00 -8.87
N ASN A 325 4.19 17.21 -9.00
CA ASN A 325 4.75 18.42 -8.37
C ASN A 325 4.75 18.33 -6.85
N LYS A 326 3.69 17.76 -6.23
CA LYS A 326 3.65 17.50 -4.79
C LYS A 326 4.81 16.59 -4.36
N LEU A 327 5.10 15.51 -5.10
CA LEU A 327 6.22 14.62 -4.81
C LEU A 327 7.58 15.30 -4.97
N VAL A 328 7.75 16.21 -5.93
CA VAL A 328 8.96 17.04 -6.03
C VAL A 328 9.13 17.91 -4.80
N LEU A 329 8.05 18.54 -4.30
CA LEU A 329 8.08 19.33 -3.07
C LEU A 329 8.44 18.50 -1.84
N LEU A 330 7.89 17.27 -1.74
CA LEU A 330 8.21 16.35 -0.64
C LEU A 330 9.66 15.87 -0.68
N MET A 331 10.23 15.60 -1.86
CA MET A 331 11.68 15.33 -1.99
C MET A 331 12.52 16.52 -1.50
N LYS A 332 12.14 17.76 -1.86
CA LYS A 332 12.82 18.96 -1.37
C LYS A 332 12.69 19.12 0.15
N LYS A 333 11.49 18.87 0.70
CA LYS A 333 11.24 18.88 2.16
C LYS A 333 12.11 17.84 2.88
N ALA A 334 12.33 16.67 2.26
CA ALA A 334 13.20 15.63 2.78
C ALA A 334 14.70 15.88 2.53
N GLY A 335 15.07 16.95 1.81
CA GLY A 335 16.46 17.29 1.50
C GLY A 335 17.12 16.36 0.47
N ILE A 336 16.35 15.70 -0.39
CA ILE A 336 16.84 14.73 -1.38
C ILE A 336 16.44 15.10 -2.80
N SER A 337 17.14 14.51 -3.76
CA SER A 337 16.79 14.48 -5.18
C SER A 337 16.83 13.03 -5.70
N THR A 338 16.50 12.83 -6.97
CA THR A 338 16.62 11.50 -7.61
C THR A 338 18.04 10.93 -7.60
N ALA A 339 19.05 11.81 -7.55
CA ALA A 339 20.47 11.41 -7.45
C ALA A 339 20.83 10.76 -6.09
N TYR A 340 20.00 10.93 -5.05
CA TYR A 340 20.17 10.22 -3.79
C TYR A 340 20.07 8.69 -3.97
N ARG A 341 19.29 8.23 -4.94
CA ARG A 341 19.23 6.81 -5.34
C ARG A 341 20.39 6.49 -6.28
N ARG A 342 21.42 5.82 -5.76
CA ARG A 342 22.68 5.53 -6.45
C ARG A 342 22.48 4.79 -7.77
N THR A 343 21.49 3.91 -7.85
CA THR A 343 21.15 3.17 -9.08
C THR A 343 20.65 4.09 -10.20
N THR A 344 19.97 5.21 -9.88
CA THR A 344 19.58 6.23 -10.86
C THR A 344 20.81 6.85 -11.52
N VAL A 345 21.77 7.28 -10.70
CA VAL A 345 23.03 7.88 -11.19
C VAL A 345 23.78 6.88 -12.06
N ALA A 346 24.00 5.66 -11.56
CA ALA A 346 24.74 4.64 -12.30
C ALA A 346 24.10 4.23 -13.63
N ALA A 347 22.75 4.17 -13.66
CA ALA A 347 22.02 3.87 -14.90
C ALA A 347 22.18 4.99 -15.95
N HIS A 348 22.07 6.27 -15.52
CA HIS A 348 22.26 7.41 -16.41
C HIS A 348 23.69 7.55 -16.92
N GLU A 349 24.70 7.39 -16.05
CA GLU A 349 26.11 7.37 -16.49
C GLU A 349 26.39 6.25 -17.51
N ARG A 350 25.76 5.10 -17.35
CA ARG A 350 25.88 4.02 -18.34
C ARG A 350 25.16 4.36 -19.63
N LEU A 351 24.00 5.03 -19.57
CA LEU A 351 23.25 5.51 -20.73
C LEU A 351 24.10 6.48 -21.57
N GLU A 352 24.74 7.46 -20.92
CA GLU A 352 25.61 8.43 -21.60
C GLU A 352 26.76 7.76 -22.35
N LYS A 353 27.30 6.68 -21.80
CA LYS A 353 28.40 5.92 -22.43
C LYS A 353 27.95 4.99 -23.54
N SER A 354 26.76 4.39 -23.43
CA SER A 354 26.28 3.35 -24.36
C SER A 354 25.35 3.88 -25.45
N GLY A 355 24.67 4.99 -25.18
CA GLY A 355 23.63 5.58 -26.06
C GLY A 355 22.33 4.76 -26.15
N GLY A 356 22.27 3.56 -25.54
CA GLY A 356 21.11 2.69 -25.53
C GLY A 356 20.46 2.60 -24.14
N ALA A 357 19.23 2.06 -24.04
CA ALA A 357 18.56 1.89 -22.76
C ALA A 357 19.40 1.06 -21.76
N THR A 358 19.48 1.51 -20.53
CA THR A 358 20.30 0.92 -19.47
C THR A 358 19.49 0.66 -18.21
N ALA A 359 20.04 -0.18 -17.34
CA ALA A 359 19.55 -0.38 -15.99
C ALA A 359 20.72 -0.61 -15.03
N ALA A 360 20.49 -0.27 -13.75
CA ALA A 360 21.44 -0.50 -12.67
C ALA A 360 20.76 -1.17 -11.47
N ILE A 361 21.50 -2.00 -10.76
CA ILE A 361 21.08 -2.65 -9.51
C ILE A 361 22.12 -2.40 -8.43
N GLU A 362 21.66 -2.11 -7.23
CA GLU A 362 22.47 -2.07 -6.02
C GLU A 362 22.12 -3.30 -5.17
N LEU A 363 23.14 -4.12 -4.88
CA LEU A 363 23.04 -5.32 -4.07
C LEU A 363 23.21 -4.99 -2.58
N GLU A 364 22.92 -5.95 -1.70
CA GLU A 364 22.97 -5.78 -0.25
C GLU A 364 24.35 -5.35 0.28
N ASP A 365 25.43 -5.76 -0.37
CA ASP A 365 26.80 -5.38 -0.02
C ASP A 365 27.22 -3.98 -0.54
N GLY A 366 26.29 -3.25 -1.16
CA GLY A 366 26.50 -1.93 -1.77
C GLY A 366 27.15 -1.98 -3.16
N THR A 367 27.37 -3.17 -3.73
CA THR A 367 27.88 -3.31 -5.09
C THR A 367 26.85 -2.84 -6.11
N ILE A 368 27.25 -1.95 -7.02
CA ILE A 368 26.40 -1.48 -8.11
C ILE A 368 26.83 -2.16 -9.42
N LEU A 369 25.86 -2.83 -10.05
CA LEU A 369 26.03 -3.44 -11.36
C LEU A 369 25.14 -2.70 -12.37
N THR A 370 25.63 -2.60 -13.60
CA THR A 370 24.88 -1.99 -14.71
C THR A 370 24.74 -2.95 -15.88
N ALA A 371 23.71 -2.74 -16.67
CA ALA A 371 23.53 -3.42 -17.96
C ALA A 371 22.93 -2.46 -18.99
N GLU A 372 23.18 -2.75 -20.26
CA GLU A 372 22.61 -2.05 -21.40
C GLU A 372 21.78 -3.00 -22.25
N THR A 373 20.88 -2.44 -23.04
CA THR A 373 20.15 -3.19 -24.06
C THR A 373 21.08 -3.76 -25.10
N SER A 374 20.72 -4.91 -25.63
CA SER A 374 21.41 -5.57 -26.73
C SER A 374 20.39 -6.13 -27.72
N PRO A 375 20.79 -6.60 -28.92
CA PRO A 375 19.86 -7.29 -29.82
C PRO A 375 19.22 -8.56 -29.21
N LEU A 376 19.83 -9.12 -28.16
CA LEU A 376 19.37 -10.36 -27.53
C LEU A 376 18.48 -10.14 -26.31
N LEU A 377 18.84 -9.15 -25.48
CA LEU A 377 18.26 -8.93 -24.15
C LEU A 377 17.86 -7.48 -23.94
N GLY A 378 16.73 -7.24 -23.30
CA GLY A 378 16.42 -5.94 -22.73
C GLY A 378 17.35 -5.60 -21.56
N PRO A 379 17.42 -4.32 -21.13
CA PRO A 379 18.34 -3.89 -20.07
C PRO A 379 18.04 -4.58 -18.74
N SER A 380 16.77 -4.81 -18.41
CA SER A 380 16.32 -5.53 -17.22
C SER A 380 16.77 -6.99 -17.19
N ALA A 381 16.62 -7.70 -18.32
CA ALA A 381 17.01 -9.10 -18.44
C ALA A 381 18.54 -9.27 -18.38
N ALA A 382 19.28 -8.37 -19.05
CA ALA A 382 20.74 -8.36 -18.97
C ALA A 382 21.25 -8.05 -17.55
N LEU A 383 20.60 -7.09 -16.87
CA LEU A 383 20.92 -6.73 -15.50
C LEU A 383 20.70 -7.90 -14.54
N LEU A 384 19.56 -8.58 -14.66
CA LEU A 384 19.23 -9.74 -13.83
C LEU A 384 20.30 -10.83 -13.97
N LEU A 385 20.71 -11.19 -15.19
CA LEU A 385 21.78 -12.16 -15.40
C LEU A 385 23.13 -11.70 -14.82
N ASN A 386 23.47 -10.42 -14.95
CA ASN A 386 24.70 -9.87 -14.39
C ASN A 386 24.68 -9.94 -12.85
N ALA A 387 23.55 -9.63 -12.22
CA ALA A 387 23.39 -9.71 -10.77
C ALA A 387 23.52 -11.16 -10.28
N LEU A 388 22.84 -12.10 -10.92
CA LEU A 388 22.90 -13.53 -10.55
C LEU A 388 24.32 -14.10 -10.71
N LYS A 389 25.04 -13.75 -11.81
CA LYS A 389 26.43 -14.15 -12.00
C LYS A 389 27.34 -13.60 -10.90
N HIS A 390 27.21 -12.32 -10.59
CA HIS A 390 28.01 -11.67 -9.55
C HIS A 390 27.81 -12.36 -8.20
N LEU A 391 26.55 -12.56 -7.80
CA LEU A 391 26.19 -13.21 -6.54
C LEU A 391 26.65 -14.67 -6.46
N ALA A 392 26.76 -15.35 -7.59
CA ALA A 392 27.26 -16.73 -7.69
C ALA A 392 28.79 -16.83 -7.83
N GLY A 393 29.52 -15.69 -7.91
CA GLY A 393 30.95 -15.70 -8.16
C GLY A 393 31.34 -16.16 -9.57
N ILE A 394 30.42 -16.12 -10.54
CA ILE A 394 30.64 -16.54 -11.92
C ILE A 394 31.32 -15.40 -12.69
N PRO A 395 32.42 -15.65 -13.39
CA PRO A 395 33.14 -14.63 -14.15
C PRO A 395 32.24 -13.94 -15.18
N HIS A 396 32.44 -12.62 -15.39
CA HIS A 396 31.56 -11.81 -16.26
C HIS A 396 31.55 -12.28 -17.72
N ASN A 397 32.66 -12.84 -18.23
CA ASN A 397 32.78 -13.38 -19.59
C ASN A 397 31.99 -14.69 -19.81
N VAL A 398 31.57 -15.39 -18.76
CA VAL A 398 30.73 -16.59 -18.87
C VAL A 398 29.31 -16.18 -19.28
N LYS A 399 28.81 -16.80 -20.35
CA LYS A 399 27.46 -16.59 -20.86
C LYS A 399 26.55 -17.69 -20.34
N LEU A 400 25.66 -17.36 -19.39
CA LEU A 400 24.70 -18.34 -18.87
C LEU A 400 23.73 -18.84 -19.95
N ILE A 401 23.36 -17.98 -20.90
CA ILE A 401 22.49 -18.35 -22.01
C ILE A 401 23.27 -18.12 -23.33
N PRO A 402 23.67 -19.16 -24.05
CA PRO A 402 24.30 -19.04 -25.38
C PRO A 402 23.35 -18.42 -26.40
N LYS A 403 23.90 -17.68 -27.37
CA LYS A 403 23.10 -17.09 -28.46
C LYS A 403 22.25 -18.13 -29.20
N THR A 404 22.76 -19.35 -29.36
CA THR A 404 22.07 -20.48 -29.99
C THR A 404 20.78 -20.89 -29.27
N MET A 405 20.65 -20.62 -27.96
CA MET A 405 19.43 -20.87 -27.20
C MET A 405 18.47 -19.68 -27.24
N ILE A 406 18.97 -18.46 -27.41
CA ILE A 406 18.14 -17.24 -27.50
C ILE A 406 17.46 -17.14 -28.86
N ALA A 407 18.17 -17.46 -29.95
CA ALA A 407 17.67 -17.31 -31.32
C ALA A 407 16.33 -18.04 -31.61
N PRO A 408 16.12 -19.31 -31.17
CA PRO A 408 14.83 -19.98 -31.32
C PRO A 408 13.69 -19.29 -30.57
N ILE A 409 13.96 -18.75 -29.36
CA ILE A 409 12.97 -18.01 -28.56
C ILE A 409 12.57 -16.74 -29.30
N GLN A 410 13.54 -15.96 -29.81
CA GLN A 410 13.28 -14.77 -30.59
C GLN A 410 12.45 -15.08 -31.85
N LYS A 411 12.78 -16.16 -32.56
CA LYS A 411 12.00 -16.62 -33.71
C LYS A 411 10.56 -16.94 -33.33
N THR A 412 10.36 -17.66 -32.23
CA THR A 412 9.02 -17.97 -31.73
C THR A 412 8.24 -16.70 -31.41
N LYS A 413 8.86 -15.74 -30.70
CA LYS A 413 8.22 -14.45 -30.34
C LYS A 413 7.79 -13.66 -31.58
N VAL A 414 8.67 -13.52 -32.56
CA VAL A 414 8.43 -12.61 -33.68
C VAL A 414 7.64 -13.32 -34.77
N THR A 415 8.05 -14.55 -35.17
CA THR A 415 7.47 -15.23 -36.33
C THR A 415 6.13 -15.92 -36.02
N TYR A 416 6.01 -16.58 -34.87
CA TYR A 416 4.82 -17.38 -34.57
C TYR A 416 3.82 -16.65 -33.64
N LEU A 417 4.32 -15.79 -32.73
CA LEU A 417 3.46 -15.06 -31.80
C LEU A 417 3.25 -13.58 -32.23
N HIS A 418 3.84 -13.17 -33.37
CA HIS A 418 3.72 -11.84 -33.94
C HIS A 418 4.10 -10.69 -33.00
N GLY A 419 5.05 -10.93 -32.09
CA GLY A 419 5.57 -9.95 -31.17
C GLY A 419 6.49 -8.95 -31.88
N HIS A 420 6.42 -7.67 -31.49
CA HIS A 420 7.26 -6.63 -32.06
C HIS A 420 8.65 -6.50 -31.41
N ASN A 421 8.86 -7.11 -30.25
CA ASN A 421 10.13 -7.05 -29.51
C ASN A 421 10.82 -8.43 -29.47
N PRO A 422 11.93 -8.61 -30.24
CA PRO A 422 12.66 -9.89 -30.22
C PRO A 422 13.44 -10.11 -28.92
N ARG A 423 13.79 -9.06 -28.17
CA ARG A 423 14.62 -9.17 -26.95
C ARG A 423 13.90 -9.99 -25.88
N LEU A 424 14.65 -10.81 -25.15
CA LEU A 424 14.10 -11.57 -24.04
C LEU A 424 13.80 -10.64 -22.86
N HIS A 425 12.67 -10.91 -22.21
CA HIS A 425 12.24 -10.34 -20.94
C HIS A 425 12.81 -11.11 -19.74
N THR A 426 12.66 -10.58 -18.55
CA THR A 426 13.21 -11.16 -17.31
C THR A 426 12.63 -12.54 -17.01
N ASP A 427 11.36 -12.78 -17.23
CA ASP A 427 10.71 -14.09 -17.03
C ASP A 427 11.20 -15.13 -18.05
N GLU A 428 11.33 -14.75 -19.31
CA GLU A 428 11.86 -15.63 -20.38
C GLU A 428 13.31 -16.06 -20.07
N VAL A 429 14.12 -15.12 -19.57
CA VAL A 429 15.48 -15.42 -19.11
C VAL A 429 15.47 -16.37 -17.93
N LEU A 430 14.60 -16.17 -16.93
CA LEU A 430 14.49 -17.07 -15.77
C LEU A 430 14.07 -18.48 -16.18
N VAL A 431 13.08 -18.60 -17.05
CA VAL A 431 12.65 -19.91 -17.59
C VAL A 431 13.79 -20.59 -18.34
N THR A 432 14.51 -19.82 -19.18
CA THR A 432 15.62 -20.38 -19.98
C THR A 432 16.76 -20.89 -19.09
N ILE A 433 17.22 -20.11 -18.10
CA ILE A 433 18.28 -20.57 -17.19
C ILE A 433 17.81 -21.72 -16.28
N SER A 434 16.50 -21.78 -15.95
CA SER A 434 15.94 -22.92 -15.21
C SER A 434 16.02 -24.22 -16.01
N MET A 435 15.73 -24.18 -17.30
CA MET A 435 15.90 -25.34 -18.18
C MET A 435 17.38 -25.71 -18.34
N MET A 436 18.25 -24.72 -18.50
CA MET A 436 19.68 -24.94 -18.66
C MET A 436 20.36 -25.43 -17.37
N SER A 437 19.82 -25.14 -16.21
CA SER A 437 20.36 -25.59 -14.91
C SER A 437 20.41 -27.13 -14.76
N LEU A 438 19.67 -27.85 -15.60
CA LEU A 438 19.72 -29.30 -15.67
C LEU A 438 21.00 -29.82 -16.35
N LEU A 439 21.70 -28.96 -17.11
CA LEU A 439 22.83 -29.31 -17.96
C LEU A 439 24.09 -28.47 -17.67
N ASP A 440 23.97 -27.33 -17.00
CA ASP A 440 25.03 -26.37 -16.74
C ASP A 440 25.03 -25.94 -15.27
N GLU A 441 26.11 -26.26 -14.57
CA GLU A 441 26.33 -25.96 -13.16
C GLU A 441 26.29 -24.45 -12.87
N ASN A 442 26.81 -23.61 -13.78
CA ASN A 442 26.75 -22.14 -13.61
C ASN A 442 25.30 -21.63 -13.60
N CYS A 443 24.43 -22.20 -14.43
CA CYS A 443 23.00 -21.85 -14.42
C CYS A 443 22.35 -22.26 -13.09
N GLN A 444 22.69 -23.43 -12.56
CA GLN A 444 22.20 -23.90 -11.26
C GLN A 444 22.66 -22.98 -10.12
N LEU A 445 23.95 -22.63 -10.10
CA LEU A 445 24.52 -21.70 -9.10
C LEU A 445 23.90 -20.31 -9.19
N ALA A 446 23.67 -19.80 -10.40
CA ALA A 446 23.02 -18.51 -10.62
C ALA A 446 21.58 -18.49 -10.09
N LEU A 447 20.78 -19.51 -10.39
CA LEU A 447 19.37 -19.63 -9.91
C LEU A 447 19.28 -19.66 -8.38
N ALA A 448 20.22 -20.33 -7.73
CA ALA A 448 20.27 -20.39 -6.26
C ALA A 448 20.46 -19.01 -5.60
N GLN A 449 20.85 -17.99 -6.37
CA GLN A 449 21.04 -16.62 -5.85
C GLN A 449 19.75 -15.77 -5.89
N LEU A 450 18.68 -16.21 -6.53
CA LEU A 450 17.43 -15.43 -6.64
C LEU A 450 16.91 -14.86 -5.31
N PRO A 451 16.93 -15.60 -4.19
CA PRO A 451 16.47 -15.05 -2.91
C PRO A 451 17.29 -13.85 -2.41
N LYS A 452 18.56 -13.72 -2.82
CA LYS A 452 19.44 -12.60 -2.43
C LYS A 452 19.11 -11.29 -3.14
N LEU A 453 18.23 -11.31 -4.15
CA LEU A 453 17.78 -10.10 -4.83
C LEU A 453 16.68 -9.35 -4.04
N LYS A 454 16.11 -9.97 -3.01
CA LYS A 454 15.05 -9.33 -2.20
C LYS A 454 15.59 -8.08 -1.52
N GLY A 455 14.92 -6.95 -1.74
CA GLY A 455 15.31 -5.64 -1.21
C GLY A 455 16.37 -4.90 -2.03
N ALA A 456 16.92 -5.51 -3.09
CA ALA A 456 17.83 -4.82 -4.00
C ALA A 456 17.10 -3.66 -4.71
N GLN A 457 17.80 -2.54 -4.89
CA GLN A 457 17.29 -1.38 -5.59
C GLN A 457 17.65 -1.43 -7.07
N VAL A 458 16.69 -1.22 -7.95
CA VAL A 458 16.89 -1.18 -9.39
C VAL A 458 16.36 0.12 -9.98
N HIS A 459 17.09 0.69 -10.92
CA HIS A 459 16.61 1.78 -11.77
C HIS A 459 16.82 1.45 -13.25
N SER A 460 15.83 1.76 -14.08
CA SER A 460 15.89 1.63 -15.54
C SER A 460 15.66 3.00 -16.20
N THR A 461 16.50 3.35 -17.17
CA THR A 461 16.38 4.59 -17.95
C THR A 461 15.25 4.56 -18.97
N VAL A 462 14.47 3.50 -19.01
CA VAL A 462 13.25 3.37 -19.81
C VAL A 462 12.16 2.68 -19.00
N MET A 463 10.91 2.98 -19.34
CA MET A 463 9.76 2.28 -18.77
C MET A 463 9.80 0.81 -19.20
N LEU A 464 9.92 -0.08 -18.23
CA LEU A 464 9.94 -1.53 -18.46
C LEU A 464 8.54 -2.06 -18.79
N SER A 465 8.51 -3.19 -19.49
CA SER A 465 7.28 -3.94 -19.75
C SER A 465 6.58 -4.34 -18.45
N GLU A 466 5.29 -4.63 -18.55
CA GLU A 466 4.53 -5.11 -17.37
C GLU A 466 5.08 -6.45 -16.85
N VAL A 467 5.56 -7.30 -17.75
CA VAL A 467 6.17 -8.59 -17.42
C VAL A 467 7.43 -8.38 -16.59
N ASP A 468 8.35 -7.53 -17.03
CA ASP A 468 9.58 -7.23 -16.30
C ASP A 468 9.29 -6.63 -14.92
N ARG A 469 8.35 -5.68 -14.85
CA ARG A 469 7.93 -5.05 -13.59
C ARG A 469 7.32 -6.07 -12.61
N LYS A 470 6.47 -6.98 -13.10
CA LYS A 470 5.88 -8.05 -12.28
C LYS A 470 6.94 -9.04 -11.79
N THR A 471 7.91 -9.38 -12.64
CA THR A 471 9.00 -10.29 -12.27
C THR A 471 9.85 -9.70 -11.15
N PHE A 472 10.33 -8.45 -11.28
CA PHE A 472 11.08 -7.78 -10.22
C PHE A 472 10.26 -7.64 -8.92
N LYS A 473 8.97 -7.31 -9.02
CA LYS A 473 8.09 -7.25 -7.85
C LYS A 473 7.99 -8.61 -7.13
N LYS A 474 7.85 -9.71 -7.87
CA LYS A 474 7.81 -11.08 -7.29
C LYS A 474 9.13 -11.48 -6.65
N LEU A 475 10.25 -11.01 -7.19
CA LEU A 475 11.58 -11.20 -6.61
C LEU A 475 11.84 -10.29 -5.38
N GLY A 476 10.90 -9.41 -5.05
CA GLY A 476 11.05 -8.47 -3.92
C GLY A 476 12.04 -7.33 -4.20
N VAL A 477 12.29 -7.01 -5.46
CA VAL A 477 13.19 -5.93 -5.90
C VAL A 477 12.45 -4.60 -5.93
N ASP A 478 13.08 -3.54 -5.43
CA ASP A 478 12.57 -2.16 -5.48
C ASP A 478 12.96 -1.48 -6.80
N LEU A 479 12.03 -1.54 -7.76
CA LEU A 479 12.23 -1.02 -9.11
C LEU A 479 11.72 0.41 -9.25
N THR A 480 12.51 1.25 -9.93
CA THR A 480 12.12 2.55 -10.49
C THR A 480 12.46 2.62 -11.98
N CYS A 481 11.70 3.42 -12.73
CA CYS A 481 11.92 3.60 -14.17
C CYS A 481 11.73 5.07 -14.56
N ASP A 482 12.54 5.55 -15.50
CA ASP A 482 12.22 6.81 -16.19
C ASP A 482 10.93 6.64 -17.02
N PRO A 483 10.15 7.71 -17.24
CA PRO A 483 8.90 7.67 -18.00
C PRO A 483 9.09 7.60 -19.52
N VAL A 484 10.29 7.23 -19.96
CA VAL A 484 10.66 7.13 -21.38
C VAL A 484 10.22 5.79 -21.96
N ARG A 485 9.29 5.78 -22.92
CA ARG A 485 8.72 4.53 -23.48
C ARG A 485 9.59 3.87 -24.57
N LYS A 486 10.32 4.65 -25.35
CA LYS A 486 11.25 4.15 -26.41
C LYS A 486 12.45 5.07 -26.49
N MET A 487 13.65 4.55 -26.35
CA MET A 487 14.85 5.18 -26.88
C MET A 487 15.08 4.68 -28.30
N LYS A 488 15.44 5.57 -29.23
CA LYS A 488 15.94 5.17 -30.54
C LYS A 488 17.20 4.34 -30.29
N ASP A 489 17.19 3.11 -30.77
CA ASP A 489 18.36 2.24 -30.65
C ASP A 489 19.39 2.69 -31.73
N PRO A 490 20.55 3.20 -31.33
CA PRO A 490 21.55 3.62 -32.29
C PRO A 490 22.12 2.48 -33.15
N LYS A 491 21.82 1.22 -32.79
CA LYS A 491 22.36 0.02 -33.44
C LYS A 491 21.34 -0.69 -34.37
N THR A 492 20.10 -0.23 -34.45
CA THR A 492 19.07 -0.80 -35.36
C THR A 492 18.96 -0.13 -36.71
N SER A 493 19.78 0.90 -37.01
CA SER A 493 19.79 1.58 -38.30
C SER A 493 20.67 0.90 -39.36
N VAL A 494 21.10 -0.34 -39.16
CA VAL A 494 22.06 -1.02 -40.08
C VAL A 494 21.48 -2.28 -40.76
N GLU A 495 20.24 -2.69 -40.48
CA GLU A 495 19.66 -3.91 -41.07
C GLU A 495 18.30 -3.67 -41.80
N GLU A 496 18.14 -2.56 -42.52
CA GLU A 496 17.10 -2.44 -43.56
C GLU A 496 17.67 -2.56 -44.98
N GLU A 497 18.86 -3.14 -45.15
CA GLU A 497 19.39 -3.55 -46.45
C GLU A 497 19.82 -5.03 -46.37
N LEU A 498 18.85 -5.94 -46.52
CA LEU A 498 19.04 -7.28 -47.13
C LEU A 498 17.68 -7.90 -47.43
#